data_431a6fb1531dff2af14624331a7f20f7
#
_entry.id   431a6fb1531dff2af14624331a7f20f7
#
_cell.length_a   1.000
_cell.length_b   1.000
_cell.length_c   1.000
_cell.angle_alpha   90.00
_cell.angle_beta   90.00
_cell.angle_gamma   90.00
#
_symmetry.space_group_name_H-M   'P 1'
#
loop_
_entity.id
_entity.type
_entity.pdbx_description
1 polymer ?
#
loop_
_entity_poly.entity_id
_entity_poly.type
_entity_poly.pdbx_seq_one_letter_code
_entity_poly.pdbx_strand_id
1 'polypeptide(L)'
;VIDMVGTRRATDYGKQFCADFLRDLAVLCPDVLVVSGLAYGIDIHAHQAALANHLPTVAVLAHGLDRIYPYVHRKTAIDMLAQGGLLTEFLTGANPDKHNFVSRNRIVAGMSDATIVVESAAKGGSLITAELAEGYHRDCFAVPGRVTDESSIGCNRLIRDNKAALIQSAEEFV
;
A
#
# COMPACT_ATOMS: atom_id res chain seq x y z
N VAL A 1 8.44 9.78 0.12
CA VAL A 1 7.16 9.13 0.45
C VAL A 1 6.96 7.94 -0.46
N ILE A 2 6.61 6.79 0.09
CA ILE A 2 6.26 5.59 -0.69
C ILE A 2 4.85 5.15 -0.34
N ASP A 3 4.16 4.52 -1.29
CA ASP A 3 2.98 3.74 -0.95
C ASP A 3 3.20 2.25 -1.20
N MET A 4 2.57 1.44 -0.35
CA MET A 4 2.55 -0.01 -0.49
C MET A 4 1.11 -0.48 -0.60
N VAL A 5 0.79 -1.12 -1.69
CA VAL A 5 -0.57 -1.58 -2.01
C VAL A 5 -0.58 -3.01 -2.51
N GLY A 6 -1.74 -3.64 -2.46
CA GLY A 6 -1.86 -5.01 -2.95
C GLY A 6 -3.23 -5.62 -2.70
N THR A 7 -3.27 -6.92 -2.87
CA THR A 7 -4.48 -7.72 -2.67
C THR A 7 -5.00 -7.64 -1.23
N ARG A 8 -6.33 -7.68 -1.08
CA ARG A 8 -6.97 -7.83 0.24
C ARG A 8 -6.79 -9.22 0.85
N ARG A 9 -6.36 -10.19 0.05
CA ARG A 9 -6.07 -11.58 0.45
C ARG A 9 -4.59 -11.86 0.35
N ALA A 10 -3.80 -11.15 1.18
CA ALA A 10 -2.36 -11.31 1.20
C ALA A 10 -1.98 -12.75 1.57
N THR A 11 -1.05 -13.33 0.82
CA THR A 11 -0.41 -14.60 1.16
C THR A 11 0.69 -14.38 2.19
N ASP A 12 1.21 -15.47 2.77
CA ASP A 12 2.33 -15.36 3.70
C ASP A 12 3.58 -14.78 3.01
N TYR A 13 3.75 -15.02 1.71
CA TYR A 13 4.80 -14.40 0.90
C TYR A 13 4.68 -12.86 0.87
N GLY A 14 3.51 -12.33 0.57
CA GLY A 14 3.30 -10.87 0.54
C GLY A 14 3.42 -10.22 1.91
N LYS A 15 2.92 -10.88 2.96
CA LYS A 15 3.07 -10.41 4.35
C LYS A 15 4.54 -10.36 4.76
N GLN A 16 5.29 -11.42 4.45
CA GLN A 16 6.72 -11.49 4.76
C GLN A 16 7.50 -10.43 3.99
N PHE A 17 7.18 -10.22 2.71
CA PHE A 17 7.79 -9.14 1.93
C PHE A 17 7.58 -7.77 2.60
N CYS A 18 6.37 -7.43 3.03
CA CYS A 18 6.10 -6.17 3.73
C CYS A 18 6.98 -6.03 4.99
N ALA A 19 7.08 -7.09 5.77
CA ALA A 19 7.86 -7.09 7.01
C ALA A 19 9.35 -6.89 6.76
N ASP A 20 9.93 -7.66 5.84
CA ASP A 20 11.36 -7.61 5.54
C ASP A 20 11.74 -6.31 4.82
N PHE A 21 10.97 -5.92 3.82
CA PHE A 21 11.22 -4.70 3.04
C PHE A 21 11.22 -3.45 3.94
N LEU A 22 10.21 -3.28 4.79
CA LEU A 22 10.11 -2.10 5.66
C LEU A 22 11.09 -2.15 6.83
N ARG A 23 11.47 -3.33 7.32
CA ARG A 23 12.57 -3.48 8.28
C ARG A 23 13.89 -2.95 7.68
N ASP A 24 14.23 -3.41 6.49
CA ASP A 24 15.48 -3.07 5.85
C ASP A 24 15.47 -1.60 5.36
N LEU A 25 14.34 -1.14 4.84
CA LEU A 25 14.16 0.25 4.45
C LEU A 25 14.28 1.23 5.62
N ALA A 26 13.84 0.86 6.82
CA ALA A 26 13.98 1.68 8.01
C ALA A 26 15.46 1.94 8.40
N VAL A 27 16.34 1.00 8.04
CA VAL A 27 17.79 1.18 8.23
C VAL A 27 18.38 2.09 7.16
N LEU A 28 17.96 1.93 5.91
CA LEU A 28 18.50 2.67 4.75
C LEU A 28 17.93 4.09 4.65
N CYS A 29 16.63 4.24 4.93
CA CYS A 29 15.89 5.49 4.82
C CYS A 29 14.96 5.69 6.03
N PRO A 30 15.48 6.05 7.21
CA PRO A 30 14.70 6.09 8.46
C PRO A 30 13.58 7.14 8.47
N ASP A 31 13.64 8.13 7.59
CA ASP A 31 12.65 9.21 7.49
C ASP A 31 11.57 8.95 6.43
N VAL A 32 11.54 7.77 5.81
CA VAL A 32 10.55 7.48 4.77
C VAL A 32 9.15 7.39 5.37
N LEU A 33 8.20 8.11 4.74
CA LEU A 33 6.78 8.01 5.07
C LEU A 33 6.14 6.89 4.25
N VAL A 34 5.48 5.96 4.93
CA VAL A 34 4.74 4.86 4.30
C VAL A 34 3.25 5.20 4.24
N VAL A 35 2.70 5.25 3.04
CA VAL A 35 1.29 5.52 2.77
C VAL A 35 0.58 4.24 2.32
N SER A 36 -0.63 4.00 2.78
CA SER A 36 -1.50 2.94 2.29
C SER A 36 -2.97 3.22 2.65
N GLY A 37 -3.85 2.28 2.45
CA GLY A 37 -5.28 2.51 2.54
C GLY A 37 -5.99 1.87 3.72
N LEU A 38 -5.27 1.27 4.67
CA LEU A 38 -5.83 0.56 5.83
C LEU A 38 -6.76 -0.62 5.47
N ALA A 39 -6.76 -1.06 4.22
CA ALA A 39 -7.56 -2.19 3.76
C ALA A 39 -7.04 -3.53 4.30
N TYR A 40 -7.85 -4.58 4.16
CA TYR A 40 -7.36 -5.95 4.41
C TYR A 40 -6.15 -6.28 3.53
N GLY A 41 -5.35 -7.24 3.96
CA GLY A 41 -4.25 -7.78 3.19
C GLY A 41 -3.00 -6.92 3.21
N ILE A 42 -2.48 -6.53 2.07
CA ILE A 42 -1.18 -5.83 2.00
C ILE A 42 -1.19 -4.51 2.75
N ASP A 43 -2.24 -3.71 2.64
CA ASP A 43 -2.31 -2.38 3.28
C ASP A 43 -2.07 -2.46 4.79
N ILE A 44 -2.83 -3.32 5.49
CA ILE A 44 -2.69 -3.44 6.94
C ILE A 44 -1.31 -3.98 7.35
N HIS A 45 -0.75 -4.91 6.58
CA HIS A 45 0.58 -5.45 6.87
C HIS A 45 1.68 -4.42 6.63
N ALA A 46 1.54 -3.56 5.62
CA ALA A 46 2.44 -2.43 5.39
C ALA A 46 2.41 -1.45 6.57
N HIS A 47 1.22 -1.05 7.04
CA HIS A 47 1.09 -0.18 8.22
C HIS A 47 1.70 -0.80 9.47
N GLN A 48 1.40 -2.07 9.74
CA GLN A 48 1.94 -2.79 10.92
C GLN A 48 3.46 -2.93 10.86
N ALA A 49 4.02 -3.24 9.69
CA ALA A 49 5.46 -3.33 9.50
C ALA A 49 6.15 -1.96 9.65
N ALA A 50 5.53 -0.89 9.13
CA ALA A 50 6.03 0.47 9.33
C ALA A 50 6.06 0.84 10.82
N LEU A 51 4.97 0.59 11.56
CA LEU A 51 4.89 0.85 13.00
C LEU A 51 5.93 0.05 13.79
N ALA A 52 6.11 -1.22 13.46
CA ALA A 52 7.09 -2.10 14.12
C ALA A 52 8.54 -1.64 13.94
N ASN A 53 8.83 -0.93 12.85
CA ASN A 53 10.16 -0.43 12.51
C ASN A 53 10.30 1.09 12.70
N HIS A 54 9.39 1.72 13.44
CA HIS A 54 9.41 3.14 13.76
C HIS A 54 9.36 4.08 12.54
N LEU A 55 8.89 3.60 11.40
CA LEU A 55 8.61 4.42 10.23
C LEU A 55 7.28 5.15 10.37
N PRO A 56 7.19 6.44 10.04
CA PRO A 56 5.91 7.12 10.01
C PRO A 56 5.00 6.51 8.93
N THR A 57 3.72 6.35 9.26
CA THR A 57 2.75 5.77 8.33
C THR A 57 1.41 6.49 8.37
N VAL A 58 0.86 6.76 7.18
CA VAL A 58 -0.42 7.45 6.99
C VAL A 58 -1.39 6.54 6.25
N ALA A 59 -2.58 6.38 6.81
CA ALA A 59 -3.68 5.71 6.14
C ALA A 59 -4.58 6.74 5.45
N VAL A 60 -4.78 6.58 4.16
CA VAL A 60 -5.77 7.35 3.39
C VAL A 60 -7.09 6.57 3.41
N LEU A 61 -8.13 7.18 3.94
CA LEU A 61 -9.40 6.52 4.20
C LEU A 61 -10.42 6.78 3.08
N ALA A 62 -11.33 5.85 2.88
CA ALA A 62 -12.44 5.94 1.94
C ALA A 62 -13.77 6.33 2.62
N HIS A 63 -13.71 6.96 3.79
CA HIS A 63 -14.83 7.37 4.63
C HIS A 63 -14.41 8.52 5.54
N GLY A 64 -15.36 9.10 6.29
CA GLY A 64 -15.08 10.18 7.25
C GLY A 64 -14.30 9.68 8.48
N LEU A 65 -13.74 10.62 9.25
CA LEU A 65 -12.94 10.33 10.46
C LEU A 65 -13.78 9.86 11.66
N ASP A 66 -15.09 9.80 11.54
CA ASP A 66 -16.02 9.37 12.58
C ASP A 66 -16.09 7.85 12.78
N ARG A 67 -15.39 7.11 11.94
CA ARG A 67 -15.33 5.62 12.00
C ARG A 67 -14.01 5.10 11.48
N ILE A 68 -13.77 3.80 11.74
CA ILE A 68 -12.68 3.04 11.12
C ILE A 68 -13.28 1.85 10.38
N TYR A 69 -12.88 1.69 9.11
CA TYR A 69 -13.22 0.54 8.28
C TYR A 69 -11.96 -0.03 7.63
N PRO A 70 -11.74 -1.35 7.71
CA PRO A 70 -12.53 -2.29 8.51
C PRO A 70 -12.28 -2.09 10.02
N TYR A 71 -13.31 -2.32 10.83
CA TYR A 71 -13.25 -2.05 12.28
C TYR A 71 -12.17 -2.85 12.99
N VAL A 72 -11.86 -4.05 12.49
CA VAL A 72 -10.78 -4.90 13.04
C VAL A 72 -9.40 -4.22 13.00
N HIS A 73 -9.21 -3.22 12.14
CA HIS A 73 -7.96 -2.44 12.04
C HIS A 73 -7.91 -1.22 12.99
N ARG A 74 -8.91 -1.07 13.85
CA ARG A 74 -9.01 0.08 14.77
C ARG A 74 -7.78 0.22 15.67
N LYS A 75 -7.26 -0.88 16.20
CA LYS A 75 -6.05 -0.84 17.03
C LYS A 75 -4.85 -0.27 16.26
N THR A 76 -4.59 -0.77 15.06
CA THR A 76 -3.52 -0.26 14.20
C THR A 76 -3.72 1.23 13.87
N ALA A 77 -4.96 1.64 13.57
CA ALA A 77 -5.28 3.04 13.30
C ALA A 77 -4.97 3.95 14.52
N ILE A 78 -5.25 3.50 15.73
CA ILE A 78 -4.90 4.24 16.95
C ILE A 78 -3.38 4.33 17.12
N ASP A 79 -2.67 3.23 16.93
CA ASP A 79 -1.21 3.20 17.05
C ASP A 79 -0.56 4.14 16.01
N MET A 80 -1.14 4.29 14.84
CA MET A 80 -0.67 5.21 13.79
C MET A 80 -0.76 6.68 14.20
N LEU A 81 -1.66 7.07 15.09
CA LEU A 81 -1.81 8.48 15.50
C LEU A 81 -0.56 9.03 16.19
N ALA A 82 0.23 8.20 16.84
CA ALA A 82 1.48 8.58 17.49
C ALA A 82 2.68 8.62 16.54
N GLN A 83 2.58 8.00 15.36
CA GLN A 83 3.72 7.78 14.45
C GLN A 83 3.39 8.10 12.99
N GLY A 84 2.30 8.82 12.75
CA GLY A 84 1.82 9.18 11.42
C GLY A 84 0.44 9.81 11.53
N GLY A 85 -0.57 9.18 10.89
CA GLY A 85 -1.93 9.72 10.97
C GLY A 85 -2.93 9.04 10.06
N LEU A 86 -4.12 9.59 10.10
CA LEU A 86 -5.24 9.22 9.23
C LEU A 86 -5.61 10.41 8.36
N LEU A 87 -5.78 10.19 7.08
CA LEU A 87 -6.10 11.23 6.10
C LEU A 87 -7.36 10.84 5.33
N THR A 88 -8.28 11.77 5.15
CA THR A 88 -9.44 11.57 4.30
C THR A 88 -9.90 12.86 3.64
N GLU A 89 -10.45 12.75 2.44
CA GLU A 89 -11.17 13.83 1.76
C GLU A 89 -12.68 13.80 2.04
N PHE A 90 -13.16 12.72 2.68
CA PHE A 90 -14.59 12.52 2.94
C PHE A 90 -15.03 13.17 4.24
N LEU A 91 -16.20 13.79 4.21
CA LEU A 91 -16.78 14.42 5.39
C LEU A 91 -17.29 13.36 6.40
N THR A 92 -17.45 13.79 7.64
CA THR A 92 -18.08 13.01 8.70
C THR A 92 -19.43 12.45 8.21
N GLY A 93 -19.68 11.19 8.48
CA GLY A 93 -20.89 10.48 8.04
C GLY A 93 -20.78 9.81 6.67
N ALA A 94 -19.71 10.06 5.89
CA ALA A 94 -19.50 9.36 4.64
C ALA A 94 -19.20 7.87 4.89
N ASN A 95 -19.92 7.00 4.21
CA ASN A 95 -19.75 5.55 4.32
C ASN A 95 -18.63 5.03 3.41
N PRO A 96 -17.96 3.92 3.81
CA PRO A 96 -16.95 3.28 2.98
C PRO A 96 -17.60 2.47 1.86
N ASP A 97 -17.95 3.13 0.75
CA ASP A 97 -18.51 2.48 -0.42
C ASP A 97 -17.49 2.22 -1.52
N LYS A 98 -17.85 1.30 -2.44
CA LYS A 98 -16.94 0.86 -3.51
C LYS A 98 -16.37 2.03 -4.32
N HIS A 99 -17.19 3.02 -4.64
CA HIS A 99 -16.77 4.20 -5.38
C HIS A 99 -15.71 5.01 -4.61
N ASN A 100 -15.90 5.15 -3.31
CA ASN A 100 -14.96 5.87 -2.44
C ASN A 100 -13.59 5.19 -2.36
N PHE A 101 -13.55 3.84 -2.36
CA PHE A 101 -12.28 3.11 -2.39
C PHE A 101 -11.48 3.38 -3.66
N VAL A 102 -12.14 3.40 -4.81
CA VAL A 102 -11.49 3.70 -6.09
C VAL A 102 -11.03 5.16 -6.13
N SER A 103 -11.89 6.09 -5.73
CA SER A 103 -11.58 7.52 -5.68
C SER A 103 -10.40 7.84 -4.74
N ARG A 104 -10.36 7.21 -3.57
CA ARG A 104 -9.30 7.36 -2.59
C ARG A 104 -7.91 6.98 -3.11
N ASN A 105 -7.82 5.97 -3.98
CA ASN A 105 -6.54 5.48 -4.50
C ASN A 105 -5.73 6.56 -5.24
N ARG A 106 -6.37 7.56 -5.82
CA ARG A 106 -5.68 8.70 -6.45
C ARG A 106 -4.88 9.52 -5.45
N ILE A 107 -5.34 9.61 -4.19
CA ILE A 107 -4.61 10.31 -3.13
C ILE A 107 -3.40 9.50 -2.71
N VAL A 108 -3.55 8.19 -2.54
CA VAL A 108 -2.44 7.28 -2.21
C VAL A 108 -1.32 7.42 -3.26
N ALA A 109 -1.64 7.25 -4.53
CA ALA A 109 -0.67 7.37 -5.62
C ALA A 109 -0.10 8.80 -5.74
N GLY A 110 -0.94 9.81 -5.61
CA GLY A 110 -0.54 11.21 -5.80
C GLY A 110 0.35 11.78 -4.68
N MET A 111 0.22 11.27 -3.45
CA MET A 111 1.06 11.67 -2.33
C MET A 111 2.45 11.04 -2.37
N SER A 112 2.61 9.95 -3.09
CA SER A 112 3.81 9.13 -3.04
C SER A 112 4.75 9.43 -4.20
N ASP A 113 6.04 9.35 -3.96
CA ASP A 113 7.07 9.43 -4.98
C ASP A 113 7.19 8.11 -5.74
N ALA A 114 6.91 7.00 -5.04
CA ALA A 114 6.93 5.66 -5.61
C ALA A 114 5.79 4.78 -5.06
N THR A 115 5.18 4.00 -5.94
CA THR A 115 4.15 3.00 -5.64
C THR A 115 4.75 1.60 -5.71
N ILE A 116 4.59 0.80 -4.66
CA ILE A 116 5.05 -0.59 -4.59
C ILE A 116 3.83 -1.51 -4.54
N VAL A 117 3.62 -2.28 -5.60
CA VAL A 117 2.58 -3.31 -5.65
C VAL A 117 3.17 -4.64 -5.19
N VAL A 118 2.77 -5.10 -4.00
CA VAL A 118 3.36 -6.29 -3.37
C VAL A 118 2.74 -7.58 -3.91
N GLU A 119 1.42 -7.64 -3.96
CA GLU A 119 0.68 -8.76 -4.56
C GLU A 119 -0.57 -8.23 -5.25
N SER A 120 -0.90 -8.79 -6.39
CA SER A 120 -2.15 -8.53 -7.08
C SER A 120 -2.58 -9.71 -7.94
N ALA A 121 -3.85 -10.08 -7.87
CA ALA A 121 -4.47 -10.95 -8.85
C ALA A 121 -4.58 -10.24 -10.21
N ALA A 122 -5.13 -10.93 -11.22
CA ALA A 122 -5.28 -10.38 -12.58
C ALA A 122 -6.13 -9.09 -12.64
N LYS A 123 -6.96 -8.86 -11.64
CA LYS A 123 -7.79 -7.65 -11.45
C LYS A 123 -7.79 -7.27 -9.99
N GLY A 124 -7.70 -5.98 -9.68
CA GLY A 124 -7.73 -5.49 -8.31
C GLY A 124 -7.49 -3.99 -8.19
N GLY A 125 -7.83 -3.44 -7.02
CA GLY A 125 -7.68 -2.01 -6.74
C GLY A 125 -6.22 -1.53 -6.76
N SER A 126 -5.28 -2.40 -6.42
CA SER A 126 -3.84 -2.09 -6.48
C SER A 126 -3.33 -1.82 -7.90
N LEU A 127 -3.92 -2.47 -8.91
CA LEU A 127 -3.61 -2.21 -10.31
C LEU A 127 -4.11 -0.83 -10.74
N ILE A 128 -5.26 -0.37 -10.22
CA ILE A 128 -5.77 0.99 -10.42
C ILE A 128 -4.81 2.01 -9.80
N THR A 129 -4.30 1.75 -8.60
CA THR A 129 -3.30 2.62 -7.96
C THR A 129 -2.02 2.71 -8.80
N ALA A 130 -1.53 1.60 -9.36
CA ALA A 130 -0.38 1.58 -10.26
C ALA A 130 -0.62 2.41 -11.54
N GLU A 131 -1.80 2.29 -12.15
CA GLU A 131 -2.17 3.09 -13.32
C GLU A 131 -2.25 4.60 -12.99
N LEU A 132 -2.76 4.94 -11.81
CA LEU A 132 -2.79 6.33 -11.34
C LEU A 132 -1.38 6.87 -11.11
N ALA A 133 -0.48 6.10 -10.50
CA ALA A 133 0.90 6.48 -10.30
C ALA A 133 1.61 6.75 -11.64
N GLU A 134 1.44 5.86 -12.62
CA GLU A 134 1.93 6.07 -13.99
C GLU A 134 1.38 7.37 -14.59
N GLY A 135 0.09 7.62 -14.46
CA GLY A 135 -0.56 8.84 -14.93
C GLY A 135 -0.05 10.13 -14.26
N TYR A 136 0.44 10.03 -13.02
CA TYR A 136 1.07 11.12 -12.27
C TYR A 136 2.58 11.23 -12.47
N HIS A 137 3.13 10.39 -13.36
CA HIS A 137 4.59 10.29 -13.59
C HIS A 137 5.36 9.95 -12.31
N ARG A 138 4.81 9.08 -11.48
CA ARG A 138 5.47 8.52 -10.30
C ARG A 138 6.05 7.16 -10.61
N ASP A 139 7.13 6.82 -9.92
CA ASP A 139 7.76 5.52 -10.09
C ASP A 139 6.83 4.40 -9.59
N CYS A 140 6.79 3.30 -10.32
CA CYS A 140 6.00 2.13 -9.96
C CYS A 140 6.90 0.90 -9.92
N PHE A 141 6.80 0.15 -8.83
CA PHE A 141 7.51 -1.10 -8.60
C PHE A 141 6.52 -2.23 -8.35
N ALA A 142 6.89 -3.43 -8.75
CA ALA A 142 6.09 -4.61 -8.48
C ALA A 142 6.96 -5.78 -8.01
N VAL A 143 6.47 -6.48 -7.00
CA VAL A 143 7.15 -7.65 -6.46
C VAL A 143 6.83 -8.86 -7.32
N PRO A 144 7.84 -9.56 -7.88
CA PRO A 144 7.61 -10.73 -8.71
C PRO A 144 7.15 -11.92 -7.88
N GLY A 145 6.45 -12.84 -8.50
CA GLY A 145 6.08 -14.11 -7.92
C GLY A 145 6.09 -15.22 -8.95
N ARG A 146 5.73 -16.44 -8.53
CA ARG A 146 5.71 -17.60 -9.42
C ARG A 146 4.60 -17.43 -10.46
N VAL A 147 4.83 -17.92 -11.65
CA VAL A 147 3.85 -17.88 -12.76
C VAL A 147 2.56 -18.65 -12.45
N THR A 148 2.62 -19.60 -11.51
CA THR A 148 1.47 -20.39 -11.07
C THR A 148 0.70 -19.76 -9.91
N ASP A 149 1.23 -18.70 -9.28
CA ASP A 149 0.61 -18.05 -8.12
C ASP A 149 -0.41 -17.00 -8.59
N GLU A 150 -1.67 -17.23 -8.29
CA GLU A 150 -2.76 -16.34 -8.67
C GLU A 150 -2.57 -14.93 -8.12
N SER A 151 -2.05 -14.81 -6.89
CA SER A 151 -1.78 -13.53 -6.22
C SER A 151 -0.63 -12.73 -6.84
N SER A 152 0.16 -13.32 -7.75
CA SER A 152 1.29 -12.67 -8.40
C SER A 152 1.02 -12.30 -9.86
N ILE A 153 -0.12 -12.70 -10.42
CA ILE A 153 -0.45 -12.47 -11.83
C ILE A 153 -0.40 -10.99 -12.19
N GLY A 154 -1.01 -10.13 -11.36
CA GLY A 154 -1.07 -8.69 -11.61
C GLY A 154 0.31 -8.05 -11.57
N CYS A 155 1.12 -8.35 -10.55
CA CYS A 155 2.49 -7.85 -10.45
C CYS A 155 3.36 -8.30 -11.61
N ASN A 156 3.33 -9.59 -11.95
CA ASN A 156 4.09 -10.13 -13.08
C ASN A 156 3.68 -9.49 -14.42
N ARG A 157 2.39 -9.16 -14.60
CA ARG A 157 1.91 -8.44 -15.79
C ARG A 157 2.42 -6.99 -15.83
N LEU A 158 2.39 -6.27 -14.71
CA LEU A 158 2.94 -4.91 -14.64
C LEU A 158 4.41 -4.89 -15.05
N ILE A 159 5.20 -5.86 -14.58
CA ILE A 159 6.62 -5.99 -14.92
C ILE A 159 6.77 -6.34 -16.41
N ARG A 160 6.06 -7.34 -16.90
CA ARG A 160 6.11 -7.76 -18.32
C ARG A 160 5.78 -6.62 -19.27
N ASP A 161 4.79 -5.80 -18.93
CA ASP A 161 4.27 -4.74 -19.78
C ASP A 161 5.04 -3.40 -19.60
N ASN A 162 6.16 -3.42 -18.86
CA ASN A 162 6.99 -2.26 -18.52
C ASN A 162 6.24 -1.11 -17.82
N LYS A 163 5.20 -1.45 -17.04
CA LYS A 163 4.43 -0.50 -16.23
C LYS A 163 4.95 -0.38 -14.82
N ALA A 164 5.76 -1.33 -14.37
CA ALA A 164 6.44 -1.31 -13.09
C ALA A 164 7.83 -1.95 -13.21
N ALA A 165 8.80 -1.39 -12.52
CA ALA A 165 10.10 -2.03 -12.35
C ALA A 165 9.96 -3.22 -11.38
N LEU A 166 10.68 -4.31 -11.63
CA LEU A 166 10.77 -5.41 -10.69
C LEU A 166 11.56 -4.98 -9.45
N ILE A 167 11.06 -5.31 -8.27
CA ILE A 167 11.74 -5.06 -7.01
C ILE A 167 11.76 -6.31 -6.14
N GLN A 168 12.90 -6.61 -5.51
CA GLN A 168 13.07 -7.78 -4.66
C GLN A 168 13.48 -7.41 -3.22
N SER A 169 14.11 -6.25 -3.02
CA SER A 169 14.59 -5.83 -1.71
C SER A 169 14.61 -4.31 -1.53
N ALA A 170 14.82 -3.85 -0.30
CA ALA A 170 14.96 -2.43 0.00
C ALA A 170 16.26 -1.84 -0.56
N GLU A 171 17.33 -2.62 -0.66
CA GLU A 171 18.61 -2.20 -1.22
C GLU A 171 18.51 -1.88 -2.72
N GLU A 172 17.66 -2.59 -3.45
CA GLU A 172 17.40 -2.29 -4.87
C GLU A 172 16.54 -1.04 -5.06
N PHE A 173 15.80 -0.65 -4.03
CA PHE A 173 14.92 0.52 -4.06
C PHE A 173 15.67 1.84 -3.83
N VAL A 174 16.71 1.84 -2.99
CA VAL A 174 17.50 3.01 -2.58
C VAL A 174 18.69 3.20 -3.51
#